data_d304a2c6260ea3cbdcbed47015298ba9
#
_entry.id   d304a2c6260ea3cbdcbed47015298ba9
#
_cell.length_a   1.000
_cell.length_b   1.000
_cell.length_c   1.000
_cell.angle_alpha   90.00
_cell.angle_beta   90.00
_cell.angle_gamma   90.00
#
_symmetry.space_group_name_H-M   'P 1'
#
loop_
_entity.id
_entity.type
_entity.pdbx_description
1 polymer ?
#
loop_
_entity_poly.entity_id
_entity_poly.type
_entity_poly.pdbx_seq_one_letter_code
_entity_poly.pdbx_strand_id
1 'polypeptide(L)'
;APGSIDVIIIDSTDPVGPAEGLFGKKFYLDCIKALKPNGMLVQQSESPLLHLELIKEMHAAMKDAGFAETTMLHFPQVIYPSGWWSGSIAFKKAGTKISRLEKADELDTQYYNRDTHAGAFALPTYVKKAIA
;
A
#
# COMPACT_ATOMS: atom_id res chain seq x y z
N ALA A 1 -19.32 3.21 9.51
CA ALA A 1 -20.45 2.55 8.84
C ALA A 1 -19.93 1.80 7.61
N PRO A 2 -20.49 0.64 7.22
CA PRO A 2 -20.07 -0.07 6.01
C PRO A 2 -20.21 0.82 4.77
N GLY A 3 -19.22 0.70 3.84
CA GLY A 3 -19.26 1.41 2.57
C GLY A 3 -19.21 2.94 2.66
N SER A 4 -18.60 3.49 3.70
CA SER A 4 -18.60 4.94 3.93
C SER A 4 -17.24 5.61 3.72
N ILE A 5 -16.15 4.83 3.62
CA ILE A 5 -14.77 5.32 3.59
C ILE A 5 -14.23 5.27 2.17
N ASP A 6 -13.63 6.35 1.71
CA ASP A 6 -12.97 6.41 0.39
C ASP A 6 -11.55 5.83 0.43
N VAL A 7 -10.77 6.18 1.46
CA VAL A 7 -9.38 5.76 1.63
C VAL A 7 -9.12 5.40 3.07
N ILE A 8 -8.47 4.26 3.30
CA ILE A 8 -7.93 3.87 4.60
C ILE A 8 -6.41 3.94 4.50
N ILE A 9 -5.78 4.71 5.38
CA ILE A 9 -4.32 4.80 5.49
C ILE A 9 -3.91 4.19 6.83
N ILE A 10 -2.99 3.22 6.79
CA ILE A 10 -2.46 2.54 7.96
C ILE A 10 -0.97 2.83 8.04
N ASP A 11 -0.63 3.70 8.97
CA ASP A 11 0.75 3.99 9.37
C ASP A 11 0.94 3.39 10.76
N SER A 12 1.31 2.11 10.80
CA SER A 12 1.50 1.34 12.04
C SER A 12 2.98 1.07 12.30
N THR A 13 3.29 0.69 13.53
CA THR A 13 4.59 0.08 13.86
C THR A 13 4.74 -1.28 13.19
N ASP A 14 5.95 -1.84 13.24
CA ASP A 14 6.27 -3.20 12.77
C ASP A 14 5.25 -4.22 13.30
N PRO A 15 5.03 -5.34 12.59
CA PRO A 15 4.04 -6.36 12.95
C PRO A 15 4.49 -7.18 14.16
N VAL A 16 4.68 -6.52 15.30
CA VAL A 16 5.10 -7.12 16.57
C VAL A 16 4.08 -6.81 17.67
N GLY A 17 3.67 -7.82 18.41
CA GLY A 17 2.73 -7.67 19.50
C GLY A 17 1.36 -7.15 19.07
N PRO A 18 0.83 -6.06 19.65
CA PRO A 18 -0.51 -5.57 19.32
C PRO A 18 -0.71 -5.20 17.85
N ALA A 19 0.37 -4.82 17.13
CA ALA A 19 0.31 -4.44 15.73
C ALA A 19 0.14 -5.64 14.77
N GLU A 20 0.46 -6.87 15.18
CA GLU A 20 0.26 -8.08 14.36
C GLU A 20 -1.19 -8.20 13.85
N GLY A 21 -2.15 -7.77 14.65
CA GLY A 21 -3.57 -7.78 14.28
C GLY A 21 -3.92 -6.93 13.06
N LEU A 22 -3.05 -6.00 12.64
CA LEU A 22 -3.26 -5.11 11.52
C LEU A 22 -2.72 -5.67 10.18
N PHE A 23 -2.09 -6.83 10.19
CA PHE A 23 -1.43 -7.43 9.02
C PHE A 23 -2.13 -8.70 8.52
N GLY A 24 -3.24 -9.10 9.15
CA GLY A 24 -3.92 -10.34 8.85
C GLY A 24 -5.22 -10.19 8.04
N LYS A 25 -5.66 -11.29 7.42
CA LYS A 25 -6.91 -11.39 6.65
C LYS A 25 -8.12 -10.81 7.37
N LYS A 26 -8.26 -11.08 8.69
CA LYS A 26 -9.41 -10.60 9.48
C LYS A 26 -9.53 -9.07 9.46
N PHE A 27 -8.42 -8.38 9.66
CA PHE A 27 -8.37 -6.93 9.62
C PHE A 27 -8.71 -6.39 8.22
N TYR A 28 -8.16 -6.98 7.16
CA TYR A 28 -8.46 -6.59 5.80
C TYR A 28 -9.91 -6.84 5.39
N LEU A 29 -10.57 -7.88 5.93
CA LEU A 29 -12.01 -8.09 5.79
C LEU A 29 -12.83 -6.95 6.41
N ASP A 30 -12.41 -6.40 7.53
CA ASP A 30 -13.10 -5.28 8.15
C ASP A 30 -12.83 -3.97 7.39
N CYS A 31 -11.62 -3.78 6.87
CA CYS A 31 -11.29 -2.66 5.99
C CYS A 31 -12.14 -2.65 4.71
N ILE A 32 -12.23 -3.80 4.03
CA ILE A 32 -13.00 -3.88 2.77
C ILE A 32 -14.51 -3.66 2.98
N LYS A 33 -15.06 -4.03 4.13
CA LYS A 33 -16.45 -3.71 4.49
C LYS A 33 -16.66 -2.21 4.69
N ALA A 34 -15.70 -1.52 5.30
CA ALA A 34 -15.79 -0.08 5.55
C ALA A 34 -15.62 0.74 4.28
N LEU A 35 -14.86 0.26 3.30
CA LEU A 35 -14.56 0.96 2.05
C LEU A 35 -15.78 1.03 1.13
N LYS A 36 -15.95 2.18 0.48
CA LYS A 36 -16.85 2.38 -0.67
C LYS A 36 -16.47 1.45 -1.84
N PRO A 37 -17.35 1.26 -2.84
CA PRO A 37 -17.06 0.38 -3.98
C PRO A 37 -15.74 0.68 -4.71
N ASN A 38 -15.37 1.94 -4.85
CA ASN A 38 -14.10 2.37 -5.48
C ASN A 38 -13.04 2.76 -4.44
N GLY A 39 -13.22 2.34 -3.18
CA GLY A 39 -12.30 2.66 -2.10
C GLY A 39 -10.98 1.89 -2.17
N MET A 40 -9.96 2.43 -1.52
CA MET A 40 -8.63 1.85 -1.48
C MET A 40 -8.06 1.88 -0.05
N LEU A 41 -7.14 0.95 0.20
CA LEU A 41 -6.35 0.88 1.41
C LEU A 41 -4.88 1.10 1.05
N VAL A 42 -4.18 1.87 1.86
CA VAL A 42 -2.72 2.05 1.79
C VAL A 42 -2.15 1.72 3.16
N GLN A 43 -1.19 0.83 3.22
CA GLN A 43 -0.53 0.42 4.47
C GLN A 43 0.98 0.49 4.33
N GLN A 44 1.65 1.08 5.32
CA GLN A 44 3.10 0.97 5.48
C GLN A 44 3.49 -0.52 5.46
N SER A 45 4.51 -0.89 4.69
CA SER A 45 4.86 -2.30 4.43
C SER A 45 6.36 -2.58 4.44
N GLU A 46 7.09 -1.87 5.28
CA GLU A 46 8.49 -2.15 5.55
C GLU A 46 9.45 -1.99 4.33
N SER A 47 10.65 -2.50 4.48
CA SER A 47 11.70 -2.46 3.46
C SER A 47 11.52 -3.57 2.42
N PRO A 48 11.41 -3.25 1.11
CA PRO A 48 11.39 -4.28 0.06
C PRO A 48 12.67 -5.11 -0.02
N LEU A 49 13.77 -4.62 0.56
CA LEU A 49 15.06 -5.34 0.59
C LEU A 49 15.10 -6.34 1.76
N LEU A 50 14.62 -5.94 2.93
CA LEU A 50 14.81 -6.70 4.17
C LEU A 50 13.57 -7.54 4.56
N HIS A 51 12.36 -7.12 4.14
CA HIS A 51 11.09 -7.68 4.61
C HIS A 51 10.20 -8.16 3.45
N LEU A 52 10.80 -8.68 2.38
CA LEU A 52 10.06 -9.08 1.18
C LEU A 52 9.00 -10.16 1.45
N GLU A 53 9.28 -11.13 2.34
CA GLU A 53 8.32 -12.19 2.68
C GLU A 53 7.11 -11.61 3.42
N LEU A 54 7.30 -10.67 4.35
CA LEU A 54 6.21 -9.96 5.00
C LEU A 54 5.33 -9.22 3.99
N ILE A 55 5.94 -8.50 3.05
CA ILE A 55 5.21 -7.78 1.98
C ILE A 55 4.38 -8.77 1.15
N LYS A 56 4.94 -9.89 0.78
CA LYS A 56 4.26 -10.97 0.05
C LYS A 56 3.06 -11.52 0.82
N GLU A 57 3.24 -11.81 2.11
CA GLU A 57 2.16 -12.27 3.00
C GLU A 57 1.04 -11.23 3.12
N MET A 58 1.38 -9.94 3.26
CA MET A 58 0.41 -8.84 3.28
C MET A 58 -0.43 -8.81 2.00
N HIS A 59 0.22 -8.86 0.82
CA HIS A 59 -0.48 -8.88 -0.46
C HIS A 59 -1.38 -10.11 -0.63
N ALA A 60 -0.92 -11.29 -0.20
CA ALA A 60 -1.73 -12.50 -0.20
C ALA A 60 -2.96 -12.35 0.72
N ALA A 61 -2.77 -11.84 1.94
CA ALA A 61 -3.86 -11.62 2.89
C ALA A 61 -4.88 -10.58 2.40
N MET A 62 -4.43 -9.52 1.71
CA MET A 62 -5.31 -8.54 1.07
C MET A 62 -6.16 -9.17 -0.03
N LYS A 63 -5.56 -9.96 -0.92
CA LYS A 63 -6.26 -10.70 -1.99
C LYS A 63 -7.26 -11.70 -1.39
N ASP A 64 -6.85 -12.44 -0.37
CA ASP A 64 -7.70 -13.41 0.36
C ASP A 64 -8.87 -12.75 1.10
N ALA A 65 -8.75 -11.49 1.48
CA ALA A 65 -9.83 -10.70 2.06
C ALA A 65 -10.81 -10.16 1.01
N GLY A 66 -10.49 -10.28 -0.29
CA GLY A 66 -11.37 -9.89 -1.39
C GLY A 66 -11.02 -8.57 -2.06
N PHE A 67 -9.86 -7.99 -1.79
CA PHE A 67 -9.38 -6.88 -2.62
C PHE A 67 -9.09 -7.37 -4.04
N ALA A 68 -9.59 -6.64 -5.05
CA ALA A 68 -9.55 -7.06 -6.44
C ALA A 68 -8.18 -6.86 -7.09
N GLU A 69 -7.42 -5.88 -6.62
CA GLU A 69 -6.06 -5.59 -7.08
C GLU A 69 -5.19 -5.12 -5.93
N THR A 70 -3.92 -5.47 -5.97
CA THR A 70 -2.90 -4.94 -5.06
C THR A 70 -1.69 -4.44 -5.84
N THR A 71 -1.07 -3.40 -5.34
CA THR A 71 0.21 -2.87 -5.84
C THR A 71 1.02 -2.31 -4.68
N MET A 72 2.19 -1.80 -4.97
CA MET A 72 3.08 -1.22 -3.97
C MET A 72 3.71 0.06 -4.53
N LEU A 73 3.98 1.02 -3.67
CA LEU A 73 4.89 2.13 -3.93
C LEU A 73 6.12 2.00 -3.03
N HIS A 74 7.24 2.56 -3.45
CA HIS A 74 8.45 2.62 -2.63
C HIS A 74 9.02 4.04 -2.59
N PHE A 75 9.77 4.32 -1.53
CA PHE A 75 10.35 5.64 -1.31
C PHE A 75 11.62 5.54 -0.44
N PRO A 76 12.53 6.53 -0.52
CA PRO A 76 13.67 6.62 0.38
C PRO A 76 13.21 6.99 1.79
N GLN A 77 13.72 6.29 2.80
CA GLN A 77 13.49 6.56 4.22
C GLN A 77 14.79 6.32 4.99
N VAL A 78 15.60 7.35 5.07
CA VAL A 78 17.01 7.26 5.53
C VAL A 78 17.18 6.90 7.00
N ILE A 79 16.16 7.09 7.84
CA ILE A 79 16.23 6.78 9.27
C ILE A 79 15.92 5.31 9.60
N TYR A 80 15.39 4.54 8.64
CA TYR A 80 15.11 3.13 8.81
C TYR A 80 16.18 2.24 8.13
N PRO A 81 16.36 0.99 8.61
CA PRO A 81 17.28 0.05 7.99
C PRO A 81 17.04 -0.07 6.48
N SER A 82 18.13 -0.19 5.71
CA SER A 82 18.20 -0.14 4.26
C SER A 82 18.01 1.24 3.60
N GLY A 83 17.44 2.24 4.28
CA GLY A 83 17.11 3.52 3.67
C GLY A 83 16.02 3.46 2.58
N TRP A 84 15.36 2.30 2.41
CA TRP A 84 14.38 2.04 1.37
C TRP A 84 13.11 1.41 1.96
N TRP A 85 11.99 2.09 1.83
CA TRP A 85 10.73 1.73 2.46
C TRP A 85 9.60 1.60 1.44
N SER A 86 8.45 1.08 1.87
CA SER A 86 7.33 0.86 0.97
C SER A 86 5.96 1.08 1.63
N GLY A 87 4.96 1.23 0.78
CA GLY A 87 3.56 1.18 1.12
C GLY A 87 2.80 0.25 0.18
N SER A 88 2.13 -0.75 0.73
CA SER A 88 1.25 -1.64 0.00
C SER A 88 -0.11 -1.00 -0.20
N ILE A 89 -0.66 -1.13 -1.40
CA ILE A 89 -1.94 -0.54 -1.80
C ILE A 89 -2.87 -1.64 -2.25
N ALA A 90 -4.11 -1.61 -1.77
CA ALA A 90 -5.15 -2.56 -2.16
C ALA A 90 -6.41 -1.82 -2.62
N PHE A 91 -6.98 -2.23 -3.77
CA PHE A 91 -8.17 -1.68 -4.36
C PHE A 91 -9.34 -2.64 -4.20
N LYS A 92 -10.47 -2.12 -3.70
CA LYS A 92 -11.70 -2.91 -3.56
C LYS A 92 -12.27 -3.32 -4.92
N LYS A 93 -12.06 -2.51 -5.98
CA LYS A 93 -12.52 -2.75 -7.34
C LYS A 93 -11.36 -2.76 -8.32
N ALA A 94 -11.31 -3.74 -9.20
CA ALA A 94 -10.33 -3.82 -10.27
C ALA A 94 -10.42 -2.63 -11.23
N GLY A 95 -9.28 -2.22 -11.78
CA GLY A 95 -9.18 -1.08 -12.68
C GLY A 95 -9.37 0.28 -12.01
N THR A 96 -9.37 0.34 -10.68
CA THR A 96 -9.32 1.61 -9.96
C THR A 96 -7.97 2.25 -10.22
N LYS A 97 -7.96 3.42 -10.86
CA LYS A 97 -6.70 4.10 -11.20
C LYS A 97 -6.26 4.99 -10.03
N ILE A 98 -4.99 4.87 -9.67
CA ILE A 98 -4.31 5.93 -8.91
C ILE A 98 -4.05 7.05 -9.90
N SER A 99 -5.03 7.89 -10.15
CA SER A 99 -4.87 8.91 -11.17
C SER A 99 -5.48 10.24 -10.76
N ARG A 100 -4.69 11.18 -10.76
CA ARG A 100 -4.84 12.61 -11.00
C ARG A 100 -3.43 13.15 -11.20
N LEU A 101 -2.60 12.40 -11.92
CA LEU A 101 -1.22 12.83 -12.25
C LEU A 101 -1.18 14.17 -12.93
N GLU A 102 -2.24 14.54 -13.67
CA GLU A 102 -2.40 15.86 -14.25
C GLU A 102 -2.44 16.97 -13.20
N LYS A 103 -2.80 16.65 -11.95
CA LYS A 103 -2.82 17.59 -10.83
C LYS A 103 -1.58 17.55 -9.94
N ALA A 104 -0.65 16.64 -10.20
CA ALA A 104 0.57 16.53 -9.39
C ALA A 104 1.39 17.82 -9.39
N ASP A 105 1.44 18.50 -10.54
CA ASP A 105 2.21 19.73 -10.70
C ASP A 105 1.50 20.97 -10.10
N GLU A 106 0.21 20.86 -9.73
CA GLU A 106 -0.55 21.90 -9.05
C GLU A 106 -0.35 21.87 -7.51
N LEU A 107 0.29 20.83 -6.98
CA LEU A 107 0.50 20.67 -5.54
C LEU A 107 1.78 21.39 -5.10
N ASP A 108 1.64 22.31 -4.15
CA ASP A 108 2.78 22.98 -3.51
C ASP A 108 3.45 22.03 -2.48
N THR A 109 4.29 21.13 -2.99
CA THR A 109 5.02 20.13 -2.19
C THR A 109 6.51 20.18 -2.47
N GLN A 110 7.33 19.89 -1.44
CA GLN A 110 8.79 19.90 -1.59
C GLN A 110 9.35 18.57 -2.14
N TYR A 111 8.66 17.48 -1.93
CA TYR A 111 9.12 16.14 -2.33
C TYR A 111 8.33 15.57 -3.49
N TYR A 112 7.00 15.61 -3.41
CA TYR A 112 6.12 14.96 -4.37
C TYR A 112 5.99 15.79 -5.66
N ASN A 113 6.15 15.13 -6.78
CA ASN A 113 5.89 15.65 -8.13
C ASN A 113 5.56 14.47 -9.07
N ARG A 114 5.29 14.76 -10.34
CA ARG A 114 4.95 13.73 -11.34
C ARG A 114 6.04 12.66 -11.50
N ASP A 115 7.30 13.05 -11.50
CA ASP A 115 8.42 12.13 -11.70
C ASP A 115 8.65 11.25 -10.47
N THR A 116 8.61 11.82 -9.26
CA THR A 116 8.70 11.05 -8.02
C THR A 116 7.53 10.10 -7.87
N HIS A 117 6.32 10.48 -8.29
CA HIS A 117 5.17 9.57 -8.35
C HIS A 117 5.45 8.38 -9.27
N ALA A 118 5.85 8.63 -10.52
CA ALA A 118 6.16 7.56 -11.47
C ALA A 118 7.29 6.66 -10.96
N GLY A 119 8.34 7.24 -10.37
CA GLY A 119 9.45 6.53 -9.76
C GLY A 119 9.01 5.64 -8.60
N ALA A 120 8.09 6.10 -7.75
CA ALA A 120 7.58 5.32 -6.62
C ALA A 120 6.89 4.01 -7.05
N PHE A 121 6.29 3.95 -8.23
CA PHE A 121 5.67 2.74 -8.79
C PHE A 121 6.57 1.93 -9.73
N ALA A 122 7.80 2.38 -9.98
CA ALA A 122 8.78 1.67 -10.80
C ALA A 122 9.46 0.53 -10.02
N LEU A 123 8.71 -0.51 -9.69
CA LEU A 123 9.17 -1.61 -8.84
C LEU A 123 10.22 -2.49 -9.54
N PRO A 124 11.26 -2.92 -8.80
CA PRO A 124 12.19 -3.96 -9.26
C PRO A 124 11.49 -5.26 -9.63
N THR A 125 12.09 -6.01 -10.56
CA THR A 125 11.49 -7.26 -11.06
C THR A 125 11.20 -8.29 -9.97
N TYR A 126 12.10 -8.44 -8.99
CA TYR A 126 11.91 -9.40 -7.90
C TYR A 126 10.73 -9.03 -7.00
N VAL A 127 10.51 -7.75 -6.73
CA VAL A 127 9.36 -7.26 -5.98
C VAL A 127 8.07 -7.53 -6.73
N LYS A 128 8.01 -7.19 -8.04
CA LYS A 128 6.84 -7.48 -8.89
C LYS A 128 6.45 -8.95 -8.86
N LYS A 129 7.47 -9.86 -8.92
CA LYS A 129 7.23 -11.30 -8.84
C LYS A 129 6.71 -11.75 -7.48
N ALA A 130 7.14 -11.10 -6.40
CA ALA A 130 6.73 -11.46 -5.05
C ALA A 130 5.29 -11.10 -4.73
N ILE A 131 4.78 -9.99 -5.29
CA ILE A 131 3.43 -9.48 -5.01
C ILE A 131 2.39 -9.83 -6.10
N ALA A 132 2.80 -10.53 -7.15
CA ALA A 132 1.95 -10.95 -8.28
C ALA A 132 0.77 -11.85 -7.88
#